data_7d4d59b0ab317762ea16a667c2cc31a6
#
_entry.id   7d4d59b0ab317762ea16a667c2cc31a6
#
_cell.length_a   1.000
_cell.length_b   1.000
_cell.length_c   1.000
_cell.angle_alpha   90.00
_cell.angle_beta   90.00
_cell.angle_gamma   90.00
#
_symmetry.space_group_name_H-M   'P 1'
#
loop_
_entity.id
_entity.type
_entity.pdbx_description
1 polymer ?
#
loop_
_entity_poly.entity_id
_entity_poly.type
_entity_poly.pdbx_seq_one_letter_code
_entity_poly.pdbx_strand_id
1 'polypeptide(L)'
;MAYSLKENLMKEDRLSGGHRMCAGCGSPIAVRTVLRALNPEDKAVVCSATSCLEVSTFMYPYTAWKDSFIHNAFENAAATISGVETAYRAMKKRGKLDDTYKFIAFGGDGGTYDIGFQSLSGAMERGHDMVYVCYDNEAYMNTGIQRSSSTPHFADTTTTPQGTVIPGKMQQKKNLTKIMVAHGIPYVAQTTFIGNFKDITEKAHKAIYTPGAAFLNV
;
A
#
# COMPACT_ATOMS: atom_id res chain seq x y z
N MET A 1 18.80 -10.07 -2.03
CA MET A 1 18.68 -11.23 -2.96
C MET A 1 18.66 -10.68 -4.39
N ALA A 2 19.36 -11.30 -5.31
CA ALA A 2 19.29 -10.89 -6.72
C ALA A 2 17.92 -11.28 -7.29
N TYR A 3 17.26 -10.37 -8.02
CA TYR A 3 15.99 -10.66 -8.67
C TYR A 3 16.15 -11.74 -9.74
N SER A 4 15.32 -12.77 -9.65
CA SER A 4 15.16 -13.80 -10.67
C SER A 4 13.70 -13.86 -11.10
N LEU A 5 13.41 -13.56 -12.37
CA LEU A 5 12.05 -13.63 -12.90
C LEU A 5 11.49 -15.05 -12.76
N LYS A 6 12.30 -16.07 -13.08
CA LYS A 6 11.88 -17.47 -12.98
C LYS A 6 11.47 -17.85 -11.56
N GLU A 7 12.29 -17.52 -10.56
CA GLU A 7 11.97 -17.79 -9.15
C GLU A 7 10.74 -17.01 -8.69
N ASN A 8 10.61 -15.76 -9.10
CA ASN A 8 9.46 -14.93 -8.73
C ASN A 8 8.14 -15.45 -9.33
N LEU A 9 8.17 -15.98 -10.54
CA LEU A 9 7.01 -16.59 -11.19
C LEU A 9 6.58 -17.90 -10.52
N MET A 10 7.51 -18.64 -9.91
CA MET A 10 7.22 -19.90 -9.20
C MET A 10 6.66 -19.70 -7.79
N LYS A 11 6.72 -18.48 -7.24
CA LYS A 11 6.13 -18.18 -5.93
C LYS A 11 4.62 -18.23 -5.98
N GLU A 12 4.02 -18.73 -4.92
CA GLU A 12 2.56 -18.76 -4.78
C GLU A 12 1.97 -17.35 -4.77
N ASP A 13 0.84 -17.19 -5.44
CA ASP A 13 0.07 -15.95 -5.38
C ASP A 13 -0.62 -15.80 -4.02
N ARG A 14 -0.35 -14.68 -3.33
CA ARG A 14 -0.95 -14.36 -2.03
C ARG A 14 -2.24 -13.53 -2.15
N LEU A 15 -2.57 -13.08 -3.37
CA LEU A 15 -3.86 -12.50 -3.74
C LEU A 15 -4.50 -13.37 -4.82
N SER A 16 -5.55 -14.08 -4.48
CA SER A 16 -6.26 -15.00 -5.38
C SER A 16 -6.92 -14.27 -6.55
N GLY A 17 -7.21 -15.00 -7.61
CA GLY A 17 -8.17 -14.57 -8.63
C GLY A 17 -9.59 -14.42 -8.06
N GLY A 18 -10.51 -13.88 -8.86
CA GLY A 18 -11.91 -13.70 -8.43
C GLY A 18 -12.20 -12.43 -7.63
N HIS A 19 -11.21 -11.58 -7.42
CA HIS A 19 -11.45 -10.22 -6.93
C HIS A 19 -12.21 -9.38 -7.98
N ARG A 20 -12.90 -8.32 -7.55
CA ARG A 20 -13.75 -7.46 -8.40
C ARG A 20 -13.04 -6.19 -8.89
N MET A 21 -11.71 -6.20 -8.98
CA MET A 21 -10.96 -5.11 -9.60
C MET A 21 -11.26 -5.03 -11.10
N CYS A 22 -11.19 -3.84 -11.67
CA CYS A 22 -11.43 -3.62 -13.10
C CYS A 22 -10.49 -4.46 -13.98
N ALA A 23 -10.97 -4.88 -15.14
CA ALA A 23 -10.13 -5.57 -16.13
C ALA A 23 -8.98 -4.65 -16.56
N GLY A 24 -7.75 -5.17 -16.53
CA GLY A 24 -6.55 -4.41 -16.87
C GLY A 24 -6.07 -3.42 -15.81
N CYS A 25 -6.67 -3.38 -14.61
CA CYS A 25 -6.24 -2.49 -13.54
C CYS A 25 -4.81 -2.80 -13.08
N GLY A 26 -3.99 -1.76 -12.93
CA GLY A 26 -2.61 -1.87 -12.45
C GLY A 26 -2.47 -2.22 -10.98
N SER A 27 -3.45 -1.84 -10.15
CA SER A 27 -3.38 -2.04 -8.70
C SER A 27 -3.20 -3.50 -8.28
N PRO A 28 -3.98 -4.50 -8.77
CA PRO A 28 -3.75 -5.89 -8.40
C PRO A 28 -2.42 -6.44 -8.92
N ILE A 29 -1.90 -5.91 -10.03
CA ILE A 29 -0.57 -6.28 -10.55
C ILE A 29 0.51 -5.79 -9.57
N ALA A 30 0.43 -4.52 -9.17
CA ALA A 30 1.35 -3.94 -8.18
C ALA A 30 1.30 -4.70 -6.84
N VAL A 31 0.11 -4.95 -6.31
CA VAL A 31 -0.08 -5.68 -5.03
C VAL A 31 0.50 -7.08 -5.10
N ARG A 32 0.21 -7.86 -6.15
CA ARG A 32 0.78 -9.20 -6.33
C ARG A 32 2.30 -9.16 -6.40
N THR A 33 2.86 -8.18 -7.11
CA THR A 33 4.32 -8.05 -7.24
C THR A 33 4.96 -7.70 -5.90
N VAL A 34 4.35 -6.82 -5.11
CA VAL A 34 4.81 -6.51 -3.75
C VAL A 34 4.74 -7.75 -2.84
N LEU A 35 3.64 -8.48 -2.85
CA LEU A 35 3.48 -9.68 -2.03
C LEU A 35 4.43 -10.82 -2.45
N ARG A 36 4.76 -10.93 -3.75
CA ARG A 36 5.78 -11.88 -4.24
C ARG A 36 7.21 -11.53 -3.81
N ALA A 37 7.44 -10.31 -3.31
CA ALA A 37 8.72 -9.95 -2.71
C ALA A 37 8.95 -10.58 -1.33
N LEU A 38 7.91 -11.12 -0.68
CA LEU A 38 8.04 -11.93 0.53
C LEU A 38 8.80 -13.24 0.24
N ASN A 39 9.55 -13.71 1.23
CA ASN A 39 10.08 -15.08 1.18
C ASN A 39 8.92 -16.07 1.36
N PRO A 40 9.02 -17.27 0.77
CA PRO A 40 7.93 -18.26 0.84
C PRO A 40 7.51 -18.66 2.25
N GLU A 41 8.46 -18.70 3.19
CA GLU A 41 8.28 -19.10 4.58
C GLU A 41 7.67 -18.00 5.47
N ASP A 42 7.72 -16.74 5.04
CA ASP A 42 7.23 -15.62 5.84
C ASP A 42 5.70 -15.56 5.83
N LYS A 43 5.13 -15.40 7.00
CA LYS A 43 3.71 -15.06 7.19
C LYS A 43 3.54 -13.54 7.11
N ALA A 44 2.42 -13.09 6.59
CA ALA A 44 2.11 -11.66 6.56
C ALA A 44 0.79 -11.35 7.26
N VAL A 45 0.73 -10.15 7.84
CA VAL A 45 -0.52 -9.50 8.21
C VAL A 45 -0.67 -8.29 7.31
N VAL A 46 -1.76 -8.26 6.57
CA VAL A 46 -2.07 -7.20 5.62
C VAL A 46 -3.23 -6.36 6.15
N CYS A 47 -3.03 -5.06 6.20
CA CYS A 47 -4.10 -4.08 6.42
C CYS A 47 -4.36 -3.32 5.13
N SER A 48 -5.61 -3.10 4.76
CA SER A 48 -5.93 -2.24 3.61
C SER A 48 -6.91 -1.15 4.01
N ALA A 49 -6.54 0.09 3.70
CA ALA A 49 -7.44 1.23 3.80
C ALA A 49 -8.55 1.10 2.78
N THR A 50 -9.76 1.59 3.10
CA THR A 50 -10.88 1.66 2.17
C THR A 50 -10.44 2.33 0.87
N SER A 51 -10.65 1.64 -0.25
CA SER A 51 -10.21 2.05 -1.59
C SER A 51 -10.65 1.00 -2.60
N CYS A 52 -10.32 1.18 -3.87
CA CYS A 52 -10.60 0.17 -4.90
C CYS A 52 -10.10 -1.22 -4.51
N LEU A 53 -8.88 -1.32 -3.99
CA LEU A 53 -8.28 -2.59 -3.59
C LEU A 53 -9.08 -3.26 -2.48
N GLU A 54 -9.37 -2.51 -1.43
CA GLU A 54 -10.05 -3.06 -0.25
C GLU A 54 -11.46 -3.55 -0.63
N VAL A 55 -12.33 -2.69 -1.18
CA VAL A 55 -13.73 -3.04 -1.50
C VAL A 55 -13.87 -4.12 -2.56
N SER A 56 -12.86 -4.32 -3.40
CA SER A 56 -12.88 -5.31 -4.48
C SER A 56 -12.30 -6.67 -4.11
N THR A 57 -11.54 -6.76 -3.01
CA THR A 57 -10.84 -7.98 -2.61
C THR A 57 -11.43 -8.63 -1.37
N PHE A 58 -12.29 -7.91 -0.67
CA PHE A 58 -13.02 -8.40 0.49
C PHE A 58 -14.53 -8.34 0.20
N MET A 59 -15.18 -9.47 0.18
CA MET A 59 -16.63 -9.57 0.00
C MET A 59 -17.15 -10.62 0.97
N TYR A 60 -17.53 -10.14 2.16
CA TYR A 60 -18.02 -11.06 3.19
C TYR A 60 -19.07 -12.05 2.63
N PRO A 61 -18.92 -13.36 2.92
CA PRO A 61 -17.91 -14.01 3.75
C PRO A 61 -16.61 -14.41 3.02
N TYR A 62 -16.40 -13.97 1.80
CA TYR A 62 -15.25 -14.33 0.98
C TYR A 62 -14.16 -13.27 1.01
N THR A 63 -12.92 -13.69 0.78
CA THR A 63 -11.76 -12.81 0.63
C THR A 63 -10.84 -13.32 -0.48
N ALA A 64 -10.19 -12.42 -1.18
CA ALA A 64 -9.14 -12.78 -2.15
C ALA A 64 -7.76 -12.96 -1.50
N TRP A 65 -7.59 -12.56 -0.25
CA TRP A 65 -6.33 -12.60 0.47
C TRP A 65 -6.05 -13.99 1.04
N LYS A 66 -4.84 -14.50 0.86
CA LYS A 66 -4.37 -15.75 1.48
C LYS A 66 -3.64 -15.52 2.79
N ASP A 67 -3.13 -14.32 3.02
CA ASP A 67 -2.57 -13.89 4.29
C ASP A 67 -3.65 -13.39 5.24
N SER A 68 -3.31 -13.21 6.52
CA SER A 68 -4.19 -12.55 7.48
C SER A 68 -4.52 -11.14 7.01
N PHE A 69 -5.81 -10.85 6.85
CA PHE A 69 -6.26 -9.58 6.28
C PHE A 69 -7.15 -8.81 7.25
N ILE A 70 -6.90 -7.52 7.38
CA ILE A 70 -7.70 -6.59 8.20
C ILE A 70 -8.24 -5.48 7.31
N HIS A 71 -9.55 -5.40 7.24
CA HIS A 71 -10.27 -4.30 6.62
C HIS A 71 -10.19 -3.05 7.50
N ASN A 72 -9.97 -1.90 6.89
CA ASN A 72 -9.86 -0.60 7.56
C ASN A 72 -10.66 0.47 6.82
N ALA A 73 -11.06 1.52 7.54
CA ALA A 73 -11.55 2.73 6.92
C ALA A 73 -10.42 3.47 6.18
N PHE A 74 -10.78 4.53 5.46
CA PHE A 74 -9.82 5.29 4.61
C PHE A 74 -8.57 5.76 5.34
N GLU A 75 -8.72 6.15 6.62
CA GLU A 75 -7.71 6.89 7.38
C GLU A 75 -6.84 6.04 8.29
N ASN A 76 -7.27 4.82 8.68
CA ASN A 76 -6.72 4.19 9.87
C ASN A 76 -5.84 2.94 9.62
N ALA A 77 -5.54 2.58 8.36
CA ALA A 77 -4.71 1.40 8.07
C ALA A 77 -3.33 1.46 8.75
N ALA A 78 -2.67 2.62 8.73
CA ALA A 78 -1.37 2.79 9.37
C ALA A 78 -1.44 2.68 10.91
N ALA A 79 -2.49 3.22 11.53
CA ALA A 79 -2.71 3.10 12.96
C ALA A 79 -3.02 1.64 13.36
N THR A 80 -3.85 0.95 12.58
CA THR A 80 -4.20 -0.45 12.83
C THR A 80 -2.98 -1.35 12.73
N ILE A 81 -2.20 -1.27 11.65
CA ILE A 81 -1.02 -2.12 11.48
C ILE A 81 0.05 -1.83 12.56
N SER A 82 0.17 -0.58 13.02
CA SER A 82 1.03 -0.21 14.16
C SER A 82 0.63 -0.93 15.43
N GLY A 83 -0.68 -1.01 15.71
CA GLY A 83 -1.22 -1.74 16.86
C GLY A 83 -0.96 -3.23 16.77
N VAL A 84 -1.17 -3.84 15.59
CA VAL A 84 -0.93 -5.26 15.34
C VAL A 84 0.54 -5.61 15.50
N GLU A 85 1.45 -4.80 14.94
CA GLU A 85 2.91 -4.97 15.07
C GLU A 85 3.35 -4.89 16.54
N THR A 86 2.81 -3.91 17.27
CA THR A 86 3.08 -3.76 18.71
C THR A 86 2.60 -4.98 19.52
N ALA A 87 1.40 -5.48 19.24
CA ALA A 87 0.86 -6.68 19.86
C ALA A 87 1.72 -7.91 19.55
N TYR A 88 2.15 -8.06 18.30
CA TYR A 88 3.05 -9.13 17.88
C TYR A 88 4.36 -9.11 18.69
N ARG A 89 5.03 -7.96 18.79
CA ARG A 89 6.26 -7.82 19.58
C ARG A 89 6.05 -8.19 21.05
N ALA A 90 4.92 -7.75 21.62
CA ALA A 90 4.57 -8.09 23.00
C ALA A 90 4.32 -9.58 23.20
N MET A 91 3.63 -10.25 22.26
CA MET A 91 3.37 -11.69 22.31
C MET A 91 4.66 -12.49 22.14
N LYS A 92 5.52 -12.09 21.21
CA LYS A 92 6.82 -12.73 20.97
C LYS A 92 7.72 -12.62 22.20
N LYS A 93 7.79 -11.44 22.81
CA LYS A 93 8.56 -11.21 24.06
C LYS A 93 8.07 -12.08 25.22
N ARG A 94 6.77 -12.43 25.23
CA ARG A 94 6.16 -13.31 26.27
C ARG A 94 6.26 -14.79 25.93
N GLY A 95 6.92 -15.18 24.85
CA GLY A 95 7.01 -16.58 24.40
C GLY A 95 5.67 -17.20 23.98
N LYS A 96 4.70 -16.35 23.57
CA LYS A 96 3.37 -16.82 23.13
C LYS A 96 3.26 -16.99 21.62
N LEU A 97 4.30 -16.61 20.89
CA LEU A 97 4.32 -16.66 19.42
C LEU A 97 5.76 -16.86 18.93
N ASP A 98 5.99 -17.92 18.16
CA ASP A 98 7.32 -18.25 17.63
C ASP A 98 7.46 -17.85 16.15
N ASP A 99 6.37 -17.80 15.41
CA ASP A 99 6.35 -17.44 13.98
C ASP A 99 6.90 -16.04 13.71
N THR A 100 7.48 -15.87 12.53
CA THR A 100 7.88 -14.57 12.00
C THR A 100 6.80 -14.00 11.08
N TYR A 101 6.36 -12.79 11.39
CA TYR A 101 5.36 -12.08 10.60
C TYR A 101 5.94 -10.79 10.00
N LYS A 102 5.49 -10.46 8.79
CA LYS A 102 5.70 -9.18 8.14
C LYS A 102 4.40 -8.38 8.13
N PHE A 103 4.50 -7.09 8.36
CA PHE A 103 3.37 -6.18 8.51
C PHE A 103 3.30 -5.23 7.33
N ILE A 104 2.24 -5.35 6.52
CA ILE A 104 2.10 -4.60 5.27
C ILE A 104 0.75 -3.89 5.26
N ALA A 105 0.76 -2.57 5.13
CA ALA A 105 -0.44 -1.79 4.90
C ALA A 105 -0.53 -1.34 3.45
N PHE A 106 -1.70 -1.46 2.83
CA PHE A 106 -2.00 -0.89 1.54
C PHE A 106 -2.99 0.27 1.67
N GLY A 107 -2.75 1.34 0.94
CA GLY A 107 -3.66 2.46 0.83
C GLY A 107 -3.69 3.03 -0.58
N GLY A 108 -4.86 3.48 -1.03
CA GLY A 108 -4.98 4.31 -2.23
C GLY A 108 -4.45 5.72 -1.96
N ASP A 109 -4.23 6.49 -3.00
CA ASP A 109 -3.70 7.84 -2.90
C ASP A 109 -4.59 8.76 -2.06
N GLY A 110 -5.91 8.74 -2.25
CA GLY A 110 -6.82 9.56 -1.45
C GLY A 110 -6.73 9.27 0.05
N GLY A 111 -6.77 8.00 0.43
CA GLY A 111 -6.61 7.58 1.82
C GLY A 111 -5.24 7.92 2.40
N THR A 112 -4.18 7.88 1.59
CA THR A 112 -2.80 8.04 2.03
C THR A 112 -2.34 9.51 2.05
N TYR A 113 -2.61 10.24 0.96
CA TYR A 113 -2.17 11.63 0.81
C TYR A 113 -3.03 12.64 1.59
N ASP A 114 -4.29 12.28 1.84
CA ASP A 114 -5.29 13.16 2.43
C ASP A 114 -5.73 12.67 3.81
N ILE A 115 -6.85 11.95 3.89
CA ILE A 115 -7.52 11.66 5.17
C ILE A 115 -6.71 10.77 6.13
N GLY A 116 -5.89 9.86 5.62
CA GLY A 116 -5.04 8.95 6.42
C GLY A 116 -3.63 9.46 6.67
N PHE A 117 -3.28 10.65 6.17
CA PHE A 117 -1.91 11.17 6.28
C PHE A 117 -1.46 11.32 7.73
N GLN A 118 -2.32 11.77 8.63
CA GLN A 118 -2.01 11.89 10.06
C GLN A 118 -1.65 10.54 10.68
N SER A 119 -2.46 9.50 10.42
CA SER A 119 -2.19 8.14 10.92
C SER A 119 -0.87 7.58 10.38
N LEU A 120 -0.60 7.82 9.09
CA LEU A 120 0.64 7.41 8.44
C LEU A 120 1.85 8.14 9.05
N SER A 121 1.79 9.47 9.13
CA SER A 121 2.86 10.29 9.71
C SER A 121 3.21 9.84 11.13
N GLY A 122 2.21 9.63 11.98
CA GLY A 122 2.42 9.16 13.34
C GLY A 122 2.99 7.73 13.43
N ALA A 123 2.61 6.83 12.51
CA ALA A 123 3.17 5.48 12.44
C ALA A 123 4.65 5.51 12.01
N MET A 124 5.00 6.34 11.04
CA MET A 124 6.37 6.54 10.58
C MET A 124 7.26 7.14 11.70
N GLU A 125 6.77 8.16 12.38
CA GLU A 125 7.47 8.79 13.50
C GLU A 125 7.75 7.82 14.66
N ARG A 126 6.82 6.91 14.98
CA ARG A 126 7.01 5.88 16.01
C ARG A 126 7.95 4.75 15.59
N GLY A 127 8.30 4.63 14.31
CA GLY A 127 9.28 3.66 13.82
C GLY A 127 8.83 2.20 13.93
N HIS A 128 7.54 1.92 13.75
CA HIS A 128 7.05 0.53 13.73
C HIS A 128 7.70 -0.27 12.59
N ASP A 129 8.00 -1.55 12.85
CA ASP A 129 8.57 -2.45 11.84
C ASP A 129 7.48 -2.90 10.85
N MET A 130 7.17 -2.02 9.91
CA MET A 130 6.09 -2.20 8.95
C MET A 130 6.39 -1.53 7.61
N VAL A 131 5.74 -2.01 6.56
CA VAL A 131 5.74 -1.35 5.25
C VAL A 131 4.37 -0.75 4.98
N TYR A 132 4.34 0.52 4.60
CA TYR A 132 3.16 1.13 4.02
C TYR A 132 3.34 1.29 2.51
N VAL A 133 2.46 0.68 1.74
CA VAL A 133 2.44 0.72 0.28
C VAL A 133 1.26 1.59 -0.17
N CYS A 134 1.56 2.73 -0.78
CA CYS A 134 0.57 3.53 -1.47
C CYS A 134 0.51 3.09 -2.94
N TYR A 135 -0.63 2.60 -3.41
CA TYR A 135 -0.88 2.49 -4.83
C TYR A 135 -1.58 3.76 -5.31
N ASP A 136 -0.85 4.54 -6.11
CA ASP A 136 -1.23 5.89 -6.53
C ASP A 136 -1.88 5.84 -7.91
N ASN A 137 -3.21 5.88 -7.95
CA ASN A 137 -3.98 5.99 -9.18
C ASN A 137 -4.55 7.38 -9.42
N GLU A 138 -4.07 8.38 -8.67
CA GLU A 138 -4.25 9.82 -8.88
C GLU A 138 -5.66 10.36 -8.64
N ALA A 139 -6.56 9.58 -8.01
CA ALA A 139 -7.87 10.05 -7.56
C ALA A 139 -8.51 9.08 -6.55
N TYR A 140 -9.58 9.52 -5.85
CA TYR A 140 -10.52 8.61 -5.21
C TYR A 140 -11.35 7.90 -6.29
N MET A 141 -10.78 6.87 -6.92
CA MET A 141 -11.37 6.25 -8.11
C MET A 141 -12.65 5.49 -7.82
N ASN A 142 -12.68 4.70 -6.74
CA ASN A 142 -13.82 3.81 -6.45
C ASN A 142 -15.11 4.57 -6.14
N THR A 143 -15.01 5.73 -5.53
CA THR A 143 -16.16 6.53 -5.11
C THR A 143 -16.72 7.45 -6.22
N GLY A 144 -16.11 7.46 -7.39
CA GLY A 144 -16.58 8.22 -8.55
C GLY A 144 -15.61 9.31 -9.01
N ILE A 145 -14.32 9.06 -8.91
CA ILE A 145 -13.24 9.88 -9.49
C ILE A 145 -13.20 11.29 -8.87
N GLN A 146 -13.27 11.39 -7.55
CA GLN A 146 -13.02 12.66 -6.87
C GLN A 146 -11.51 12.95 -6.84
N ARG A 147 -11.16 14.22 -6.83
CA ARG A 147 -9.77 14.62 -6.72
C ARG A 147 -9.14 14.19 -5.40
N SER A 148 -7.90 13.73 -5.45
CA SER A 148 -7.01 13.60 -4.28
C SER A 148 -5.90 14.65 -4.32
N SER A 149 -5.06 14.71 -3.29
CA SER A 149 -3.83 15.52 -3.34
C SER A 149 -2.80 14.95 -4.32
N SER A 150 -2.95 13.69 -4.74
CA SER A 150 -2.11 13.08 -5.78
C SER A 150 -2.56 13.41 -7.21
N THR A 151 -3.80 13.84 -7.39
CA THR A 151 -4.31 14.21 -8.72
C THR A 151 -3.43 15.28 -9.37
N PRO A 152 -3.01 15.11 -10.64
CA PRO A 152 -2.19 16.07 -11.34
C PRO A 152 -2.84 17.45 -11.47
N HIS A 153 -2.01 18.46 -11.64
CA HIS A 153 -2.48 19.81 -11.98
C HIS A 153 -3.23 19.79 -13.32
N PHE A 154 -4.36 20.48 -13.38
CA PHE A 154 -5.29 20.54 -14.51
C PHE A 154 -6.05 19.24 -14.84
N ALA A 155 -5.89 18.19 -14.06
CA ALA A 155 -6.67 16.97 -14.29
C ALA A 155 -8.16 17.21 -14.03
N ASP A 156 -8.97 16.60 -14.88
CA ASP A 156 -10.43 16.56 -14.77
C ASP A 156 -10.85 15.49 -13.77
N THR A 157 -11.69 15.85 -12.81
CA THR A 157 -12.32 14.93 -11.86
C THR A 157 -13.74 15.39 -11.54
N THR A 158 -14.54 14.53 -10.94
CA THR A 158 -15.92 14.88 -10.56
C THR A 158 -16.02 16.05 -9.58
N THR A 159 -14.98 16.31 -8.80
CA THR A 159 -14.91 17.44 -7.85
C THR A 159 -14.05 18.60 -8.32
N THR A 160 -13.37 18.45 -9.43
CA THR A 160 -12.62 19.52 -10.13
C THR A 160 -12.85 19.40 -11.64
N PRO A 161 -14.07 19.61 -12.12
CA PRO A 161 -14.42 19.43 -13.51
C PRO A 161 -13.69 20.46 -14.38
N GLN A 162 -13.23 20.02 -15.55
CA GLN A 162 -12.65 20.90 -16.53
C GLN A 162 -13.73 21.68 -17.28
N GLY A 163 -13.55 22.99 -17.37
CA GLY A 163 -14.50 23.88 -18.03
C GLY A 163 -13.85 25.15 -18.58
N THR A 164 -14.65 26.03 -19.14
CA THR A 164 -14.17 27.29 -19.73
C THR A 164 -13.66 28.29 -18.70
N VAL A 165 -14.07 28.18 -17.43
CA VAL A 165 -13.71 29.09 -16.34
C VAL A 165 -12.65 28.48 -15.43
N ILE A 166 -12.80 27.19 -15.10
CA ILE A 166 -11.86 26.45 -14.24
C ILE A 166 -11.29 25.30 -15.05
N PRO A 167 -9.97 25.20 -15.26
CA PRO A 167 -9.35 24.19 -16.12
C PRO A 167 -9.01 22.89 -15.37
N GLY A 168 -9.88 22.42 -14.50
CA GLY A 168 -9.64 21.24 -13.68
C GLY A 168 -9.00 21.54 -12.32
N LYS A 169 -8.22 20.62 -11.77
CA LYS A 169 -7.57 20.79 -10.47
C LYS A 169 -6.49 21.88 -10.51
N MET A 170 -6.62 22.90 -9.69
CA MET A 170 -5.70 24.05 -9.66
C MET A 170 -4.47 23.85 -8.77
N GLN A 171 -4.51 22.88 -7.84
CA GLN A 171 -3.40 22.61 -6.92
C GLN A 171 -2.41 21.63 -7.54
N GLN A 172 -1.13 21.83 -7.25
CA GLN A 172 -0.07 20.91 -7.65
C GLN A 172 -0.22 19.54 -6.97
N LYS A 173 0.26 18.48 -7.62
CA LYS A 173 0.37 17.15 -7.01
C LYS A 173 1.28 17.21 -5.78
N LYS A 174 0.81 16.74 -4.64
CA LYS A 174 1.61 16.62 -3.42
C LYS A 174 2.70 15.57 -3.63
N ASN A 175 3.93 15.87 -3.27
CA ASN A 175 5.03 14.90 -3.35
C ASN A 175 5.16 14.12 -2.03
N LEU A 176 4.36 13.07 -1.88
CA LEU A 176 4.33 12.28 -0.65
C LEU A 176 5.65 11.54 -0.41
N THR A 177 6.32 11.07 -1.45
CA THR A 177 7.63 10.40 -1.32
C THR A 177 8.66 11.31 -0.64
N LYS A 178 8.73 12.59 -1.04
CA LYS A 178 9.62 13.58 -0.38
C LYS A 178 9.20 13.85 1.06
N ILE A 179 7.91 13.87 1.35
CA ILE A 179 7.40 14.07 2.71
C ILE A 179 7.81 12.86 3.60
N MET A 180 7.72 11.65 3.09
CA MET A 180 8.14 10.44 3.83
C MET A 180 9.66 10.41 4.05
N VAL A 181 10.46 10.89 3.10
CA VAL A 181 11.91 11.07 3.30
C VAL A 181 12.19 12.04 4.46
N ALA A 182 11.40 13.11 4.58
CA ALA A 182 11.55 14.08 5.67
C ALA A 182 11.21 13.51 7.07
N HIS A 183 10.54 12.36 7.16
CA HIS A 183 10.35 11.64 8.43
C HIS A 183 11.60 10.92 8.92
N GLY A 184 12.66 10.82 8.09
CA GLY A 184 13.90 10.13 8.47
C GLY A 184 13.75 8.63 8.68
N ILE A 185 12.72 8.00 8.09
CA ILE A 185 12.50 6.55 8.20
C ILE A 185 13.56 5.76 7.42
N PRO A 186 13.85 4.50 7.81
CA PRO A 186 14.94 3.71 7.25
C PRO A 186 14.84 3.47 5.74
N TYR A 187 13.63 3.38 5.18
CA TYR A 187 13.47 3.12 3.75
C TYR A 187 12.27 3.86 3.14
N VAL A 188 12.54 4.58 2.06
CA VAL A 188 11.51 5.24 1.23
C VAL A 188 11.84 4.99 -0.23
N ALA A 189 10.87 4.55 -1.01
CA ALA A 189 11.05 4.37 -2.44
C ALA A 189 9.80 4.75 -3.24
N GLN A 190 10.01 5.05 -4.50
CA GLN A 190 8.96 5.21 -5.51
C GLN A 190 9.26 4.27 -6.67
N THR A 191 8.22 3.67 -7.23
CA THR A 191 8.34 2.71 -8.34
C THR A 191 7.06 2.74 -9.20
N THR A 192 7.00 1.86 -10.17
CA THR A 192 5.80 1.61 -10.98
C THR A 192 5.73 0.14 -11.33
N PHE A 193 4.54 -0.39 -11.56
CA PHE A 193 4.35 -1.76 -12.04
C PHE A 193 4.58 -1.90 -13.57
N ILE A 194 4.69 -0.78 -14.29
CA ILE A 194 4.81 -0.78 -15.76
C ILE A 194 6.26 -1.04 -16.18
N GLY A 195 6.45 -2.12 -16.97
CA GLY A 195 7.67 -2.36 -17.74
C GLY A 195 8.90 -2.84 -16.96
N ASN A 196 8.90 -2.77 -15.63
CA ASN A 196 10.07 -3.19 -14.85
C ASN A 196 9.70 -3.90 -13.55
N PHE A 197 9.28 -5.16 -13.66
CA PHE A 197 8.98 -6.01 -12.50
C PHE A 197 10.18 -6.24 -11.58
N LYS A 198 11.42 -6.12 -12.09
CA LYS A 198 12.62 -6.18 -11.26
C LYS A 198 12.66 -5.02 -10.28
N ASP A 199 12.46 -3.80 -10.75
CA ASP A 199 12.54 -2.58 -9.92
C ASP A 199 11.54 -2.62 -8.77
N ILE A 200 10.26 -2.88 -9.07
CA ILE A 200 9.22 -2.95 -8.02
C ILE A 200 9.47 -4.10 -7.05
N THR A 201 9.92 -5.29 -7.53
CA THR A 201 10.18 -6.44 -6.66
C THR A 201 11.36 -6.18 -5.74
N GLU A 202 12.47 -5.63 -6.26
CA GLU A 202 13.65 -5.32 -5.44
C GLU A 202 13.37 -4.22 -4.41
N LYS A 203 12.63 -3.18 -4.79
CA LYS A 203 12.20 -2.11 -3.86
C LYS A 203 11.24 -2.63 -2.79
N ALA A 204 10.27 -3.44 -3.18
CA ALA A 204 9.35 -4.08 -2.23
C ALA A 204 10.09 -5.01 -1.27
N HIS A 205 11.01 -5.83 -1.76
CA HIS A 205 11.84 -6.68 -0.91
C HIS A 205 12.66 -5.85 0.09
N LYS A 206 13.33 -4.80 -0.38
CA LYS A 206 14.06 -3.89 0.53
C LYS A 206 13.15 -3.26 1.56
N ALA A 207 11.96 -2.79 1.15
CA ALA A 207 10.98 -2.21 2.07
C ALA A 207 10.55 -3.20 3.17
N ILE A 208 10.28 -4.47 2.80
CA ILE A 208 9.78 -5.50 3.72
C ILE A 208 10.87 -5.98 4.70
N TYR A 209 12.13 -5.97 4.27
CA TYR A 209 13.24 -6.54 5.07
C TYR A 209 14.18 -5.50 5.68
N THR A 210 13.97 -4.21 5.43
CA THR A 210 14.65 -3.15 6.18
C THR A 210 13.99 -3.01 7.55
N PRO A 211 14.72 -3.19 8.67
CA PRO A 211 14.15 -3.03 10.00
C PRO A 211 13.60 -1.61 10.22
N GLY A 212 12.41 -1.53 10.81
CA GLY A 212 11.73 -0.27 11.09
C GLY A 212 10.70 0.12 10.02
N ALA A 213 10.31 1.39 10.02
CA ALA A 213 9.27 1.88 9.13
C ALA A 213 9.77 2.02 7.68
N ALA A 214 8.99 1.54 6.73
CA ALA A 214 9.26 1.69 5.31
C ALA A 214 8.04 2.21 4.56
N PHE A 215 8.28 3.01 3.52
CA PHE A 215 7.23 3.55 2.66
C PHE A 215 7.56 3.27 1.18
N LEU A 216 6.58 2.76 0.46
CA LEU A 216 6.68 2.49 -0.97
C LEU A 216 5.50 3.15 -1.71
N ASN A 217 5.78 4.02 -2.67
CA ASN A 217 4.80 4.60 -3.58
C ASN A 217 4.87 3.91 -4.95
N VAL A 218 3.72 3.38 -5.44
CA VAL A 218 3.65 2.57 -6.67
C VAL A 218 2.62 3.16 -7.63
#